data_3980df62cc054386aad0e9dd0e60ffdd
#
_entry.id   3980df62cc054386aad0e9dd0e60ffdd
#
_cell.length_a   1.000
_cell.length_b   1.000
_cell.length_c   1.000
_cell.angle_alpha   90.00
_cell.angle_beta   90.00
_cell.angle_gamma   90.00
#
_symmetry.space_group_name_H-M   'P 1'
#
loop_
_entity.id
_entity.type
_entity.pdbx_description
1 polymer ?
#
loop_
_entity_poly.entity_id
_entity_poly.type
_entity_poly.pdbx_seq_one_letter_code
_entity_poly.pdbx_strand_id
1 'polypeptide(L)'
;LDNQGHTCLPVDQLIGRLDDLLQTDADDIANFIEGLLEQGALYSTYYEDILYIYPPEMYVSEVESVHYTKDFLLEADPISLDIPSFIEKFEADNHITFGDAQKEAIQLSFFEKFSLITGGPGTGKTTIIKALVKGFQLGGLGRIILCAPTGRAAKRLTEATEFEATTIHRLLVPVQGSDSYDFTKNEDDPLDIDVIIIDEASMLNVRLFYSLMAAIPKEAHVIIVGDVDQLPPIGAGFVLKDLLDSDCVPYTRLNQIYRQSSGNTIVESAYAINRGEMPKLDSLSEEFSFIPVKSYDMMMKAIIDVYKREQEHIEDELDIQIISPMRRGEAGSTLISQYVQQAVNPPDSLKGEARVNGITYRVGDKVIQILNDYELEVFNGEIGIIYAITRTDICIRFIHKEVRLPIDEAHMIMPAYAITVHKSQGSEYGVVIIPFVPRYGGMLQRNLLYTAVTRAKRKVIIVGTTSAIERAVRTVNGDERYTLFKERLQGRCDS
;
A
#
# COMPACT_ATOMS: atom_id res chain seq x y z
N LEU A 1 8.84 -7.66 -16.73
CA LEU A 1 7.82 -8.37 -15.95
C LEU A 1 7.55 -7.64 -14.64
N ASP A 2 8.50 -7.58 -13.73
CA ASP A 2 8.33 -7.01 -12.38
C ASP A 2 7.81 -5.58 -12.38
N ASN A 3 8.33 -4.69 -13.23
CA ASN A 3 7.86 -3.31 -13.37
C ASN A 3 6.40 -3.18 -13.84
N GLN A 4 5.83 -4.24 -14.41
CA GLN A 4 4.43 -4.31 -14.86
C GLN A 4 3.57 -5.15 -13.90
N GLY A 5 4.17 -5.69 -12.84
CA GLY A 5 3.49 -6.49 -11.83
C GLY A 5 3.23 -7.95 -12.22
N HIS A 6 3.77 -8.43 -13.35
CA HIS A 6 3.63 -9.81 -13.78
C HIS A 6 4.62 -10.74 -13.08
N THR A 7 4.20 -11.93 -12.64
CA THR A 7 5.09 -13.03 -12.24
C THR A 7 5.53 -13.85 -13.44
N CYS A 8 4.63 -14.01 -14.41
CA CYS A 8 4.85 -14.77 -15.65
C CYS A 8 4.23 -14.05 -16.85
N LEU A 9 4.49 -14.56 -18.04
CA LEU A 9 3.77 -14.18 -19.26
C LEU A 9 3.45 -15.41 -20.11
N PRO A 10 2.28 -15.44 -20.80
CA PRO A 10 2.06 -16.37 -21.89
C PRO A 10 3.17 -16.24 -22.94
N VAL A 11 3.67 -17.37 -23.44
CA VAL A 11 4.81 -17.41 -24.37
C VAL A 11 4.58 -16.54 -25.61
N ASP A 12 3.38 -16.57 -26.18
CA ASP A 12 3.05 -15.75 -27.37
C ASP A 12 3.15 -14.25 -27.09
N GLN A 13 2.72 -13.81 -25.91
CA GLN A 13 2.84 -12.40 -25.50
C GLN A 13 4.30 -12.02 -25.23
N LEU A 14 5.09 -12.94 -24.66
CA LEU A 14 6.51 -12.71 -24.42
C LEU A 14 7.23 -12.55 -25.77
N ILE A 15 6.98 -13.45 -26.73
CA ILE A 15 7.55 -13.38 -28.08
C ILE A 15 7.16 -12.06 -28.76
N GLY A 16 5.87 -11.71 -28.77
CA GLY A 16 5.44 -10.45 -29.40
C GLY A 16 6.07 -9.20 -28.81
N ARG A 17 6.23 -9.13 -27.48
CA ARG A 17 6.91 -8.00 -26.82
C ARG A 17 8.42 -7.96 -27.11
N LEU A 18 9.05 -9.12 -27.24
CA LEU A 18 10.48 -9.21 -27.57
C LEU A 18 10.73 -8.87 -29.05
N ASP A 19 9.85 -9.27 -29.97
CA ASP A 19 9.88 -8.87 -31.39
C ASP A 19 9.81 -7.34 -31.50
N ASP A 20 8.85 -6.70 -30.87
CA ASP A 20 8.71 -5.23 -30.83
C ASP A 20 9.96 -4.55 -30.26
N LEU A 21 10.61 -5.14 -29.27
CA LEU A 21 11.78 -4.55 -28.59
C LEU A 21 13.08 -4.78 -29.34
N LEU A 22 13.29 -5.99 -29.83
CA LEU A 22 14.57 -6.46 -30.44
C LEU A 22 14.58 -6.34 -31.95
N GLN A 23 13.41 -6.23 -32.58
CA GLN A 23 13.21 -6.26 -34.04
C GLN A 23 13.84 -7.54 -34.67
N THR A 24 13.59 -8.68 -34.02
CA THR A 24 14.14 -10.00 -34.37
C THR A 24 12.98 -10.93 -34.70
N ASP A 25 13.19 -11.90 -35.61
CA ASP A 25 12.16 -12.86 -36.03
C ASP A 25 11.60 -13.64 -34.84
N ALA A 26 10.29 -13.88 -34.84
CA ALA A 26 9.59 -14.60 -33.76
C ALA A 26 10.11 -16.04 -33.58
N ASP A 27 10.49 -16.72 -34.66
CA ASP A 27 11.04 -18.08 -34.61
C ASP A 27 12.41 -18.10 -33.91
N ASP A 28 13.26 -17.11 -34.15
CA ASP A 28 14.56 -16.98 -33.48
C ASP A 28 14.39 -16.70 -31.99
N ILE A 29 13.39 -15.87 -31.64
CA ILE A 29 13.04 -15.59 -30.23
C ILE A 29 12.54 -16.86 -29.55
N ALA A 30 11.66 -17.62 -30.21
CA ALA A 30 11.13 -18.88 -29.64
C ALA A 30 12.25 -19.90 -29.37
N ASN A 31 13.16 -20.10 -30.32
CA ASN A 31 14.32 -20.98 -30.16
C ASN A 31 15.24 -20.50 -29.00
N PHE A 32 15.41 -19.19 -28.84
CA PHE A 32 16.21 -18.64 -27.77
C PHE A 32 15.56 -18.87 -26.40
N ILE A 33 14.23 -18.72 -26.28
CA ILE A 33 13.46 -19.03 -25.07
C ILE A 33 13.60 -20.51 -24.71
N GLU A 34 13.47 -21.41 -25.68
CA GLU A 34 13.69 -22.86 -25.47
C GLU A 34 15.10 -23.13 -24.91
N GLY A 35 16.13 -22.55 -25.50
CA GLY A 35 17.50 -22.68 -25.00
C GLY A 35 17.69 -22.16 -23.57
N LEU A 36 17.00 -21.10 -23.17
CA LEU A 36 17.03 -20.59 -21.80
C LEU A 36 16.27 -21.50 -20.82
N LEU A 37 15.18 -22.12 -21.25
CA LEU A 37 14.45 -23.12 -20.45
C LEU A 37 15.31 -24.36 -20.22
N GLU A 38 15.97 -24.87 -21.24
CA GLU A 38 16.90 -26.02 -21.13
C GLU A 38 18.07 -25.74 -20.18
N GLN A 39 18.55 -24.49 -20.14
CA GLN A 39 19.64 -24.08 -19.25
C GLN A 39 19.17 -23.77 -17.81
N GLY A 40 17.87 -23.80 -17.53
CA GLY A 40 17.30 -23.40 -16.24
C GLY A 40 17.37 -21.91 -15.95
N ALA A 41 17.64 -21.09 -16.99
CA ALA A 41 17.63 -19.61 -16.87
C ALA A 41 16.21 -19.02 -16.91
N LEU A 42 15.24 -19.81 -17.36
CA LEU A 42 13.81 -19.53 -17.29
C LEU A 42 13.08 -20.78 -16.78
N TYR A 43 11.89 -20.58 -16.21
CA TYR A 43 10.97 -21.66 -15.84
C TYR A 43 9.67 -21.53 -16.63
N SER A 44 8.95 -22.62 -16.76
CA SER A 44 7.66 -22.64 -17.45
C SER A 44 6.63 -23.49 -16.73
N THR A 45 5.36 -23.15 -16.94
CA THR A 45 4.20 -23.91 -16.46
C THR A 45 3.11 -23.88 -17.51
N TYR A 46 2.44 -25.02 -17.74
CA TYR A 46 1.24 -25.06 -18.56
C TYR A 46 -0.01 -24.83 -17.72
N TYR A 47 -0.89 -23.96 -18.20
CA TYR A 47 -2.22 -23.78 -17.68
C TYR A 47 -3.20 -23.50 -18.82
N GLU A 48 -4.31 -24.28 -18.90
CA GLU A 48 -5.32 -24.21 -19.96
C GLU A 48 -4.71 -24.24 -21.39
N ASP A 49 -3.78 -25.18 -21.62
CA ASP A 49 -3.02 -25.34 -22.86
C ASP A 49 -2.12 -24.16 -23.25
N ILE A 50 -1.95 -23.18 -22.37
CA ILE A 50 -1.06 -22.03 -22.57
C ILE A 50 0.24 -22.25 -21.77
N LEU A 51 1.38 -22.05 -22.44
CA LEU A 51 2.70 -22.07 -21.80
C LEU A 51 3.01 -20.68 -21.22
N TYR A 52 3.20 -20.62 -19.90
CA TYR A 52 3.61 -19.42 -19.18
C TYR A 52 5.10 -19.49 -18.85
N ILE A 53 5.82 -18.41 -19.11
CA ILE A 53 7.27 -18.28 -18.90
C ILE A 53 7.53 -17.37 -17.70
N TYR A 54 8.43 -17.81 -16.83
CA TYR A 54 8.81 -17.13 -15.59
C TYR A 54 10.31 -16.85 -15.52
N PRO A 55 10.72 -15.72 -14.93
CA PRO A 55 12.03 -15.60 -14.30
C PRO A 55 12.13 -16.58 -13.11
N PRO A 56 13.31 -17.15 -12.84
CA PRO A 56 13.48 -18.16 -11.77
C PRO A 56 12.96 -17.72 -10.41
N GLU A 57 13.32 -16.50 -10.00
CA GLU A 57 12.93 -15.90 -8.71
C GLU A 57 11.41 -15.72 -8.57
N MET A 58 10.72 -15.40 -9.65
CA MET A 58 9.26 -15.24 -9.63
C MET A 58 8.56 -16.60 -9.55
N TYR A 59 9.10 -17.59 -10.27
CA TYR A 59 8.60 -18.97 -10.21
C TYR A 59 8.71 -19.53 -8.78
N VAL A 60 9.91 -19.47 -8.20
CA VAL A 60 10.16 -19.96 -6.84
C VAL A 60 9.28 -19.20 -5.83
N SER A 61 9.25 -17.87 -5.92
CA SER A 61 8.44 -17.09 -4.99
C SER A 61 6.96 -17.43 -5.05
N GLU A 62 6.41 -17.68 -6.25
CA GLU A 62 5.00 -18.02 -6.42
C GLU A 62 4.70 -19.45 -5.93
N VAL A 63 5.51 -20.43 -6.36
CA VAL A 63 5.31 -21.84 -6.03
C VAL A 63 5.48 -22.09 -4.53
N GLU A 64 6.56 -21.60 -3.94
CA GLU A 64 6.83 -21.80 -2.51
C GLU A 64 5.83 -21.06 -1.63
N SER A 65 5.40 -19.85 -2.02
CA SER A 65 4.32 -19.16 -1.31
C SER A 65 3.03 -19.98 -1.25
N VAL A 66 2.72 -20.69 -2.33
CA VAL A 66 1.55 -21.60 -2.36
C VAL A 66 1.76 -22.79 -1.44
N HIS A 67 2.95 -23.39 -1.43
CA HIS A 67 3.27 -24.51 -0.54
C HIS A 67 3.12 -24.09 0.93
N TYR A 68 3.74 -22.99 1.36
CA TYR A 68 3.60 -22.49 2.72
C TYR A 68 2.14 -22.19 3.08
N THR A 69 1.39 -21.55 2.17
CA THR A 69 -0.01 -21.26 2.43
C THR A 69 -0.82 -22.55 2.63
N LYS A 70 -0.62 -23.55 1.78
CA LYS A 70 -1.29 -24.86 1.91
C LYS A 70 -0.94 -25.56 3.21
N ASP A 71 0.32 -25.51 3.64
CA ASP A 71 0.76 -26.11 4.91
C ASP A 71 -0.01 -25.54 6.10
N PHE A 72 -0.21 -24.23 6.15
CA PHE A 72 -1.02 -23.58 7.20
C PHE A 72 -2.52 -23.93 7.13
N LEU A 73 -3.05 -24.22 5.95
CA LEU A 73 -4.47 -24.56 5.78
C LEU A 73 -4.79 -26.02 6.17
N LEU A 74 -3.80 -26.90 6.32
CA LEU A 74 -4.00 -28.30 6.68
C LEU A 74 -4.34 -28.52 8.15
N GLU A 75 -4.04 -27.56 9.02
CA GLU A 75 -4.19 -27.68 10.47
C GLU A 75 -5.02 -26.52 11.02
N ALA A 76 -6.16 -26.85 11.64
CA ALA A 76 -6.86 -25.92 12.52
C ALA A 76 -6.35 -26.15 13.95
N ASP A 77 -5.94 -25.08 14.63
CA ASP A 77 -5.52 -25.13 16.03
C ASP A 77 -6.25 -24.06 16.84
N PRO A 78 -7.52 -24.31 17.19
CA PRO A 78 -8.35 -23.34 17.89
C PRO A 78 -7.77 -23.03 19.26
N ILE A 79 -7.65 -21.72 19.57
CA ILE A 79 -7.18 -21.28 20.88
C ILE A 79 -8.17 -21.63 21.99
N SER A 80 -7.63 -21.90 23.18
CA SER A 80 -8.46 -22.20 24.36
C SER A 80 -9.02 -20.91 24.96
N LEU A 81 -10.06 -20.34 24.36
CA LEU A 81 -10.72 -19.10 24.78
C LEU A 81 -12.24 -19.22 24.61
N ASP A 82 -13.01 -18.78 25.61
CA ASP A 82 -14.45 -18.54 25.45
C ASP A 82 -14.67 -17.27 24.65
N ILE A 83 -14.73 -17.42 23.31
CA ILE A 83 -14.77 -16.31 22.35
C ILE A 83 -16.00 -15.41 22.55
N PRO A 84 -17.23 -15.92 22.74
CA PRO A 84 -18.40 -15.08 23.01
C PRO A 84 -18.22 -14.18 24.24
N SER A 85 -17.84 -14.78 25.37
CA SER A 85 -17.60 -14.02 26.61
C SER A 85 -16.44 -13.03 26.48
N PHE A 86 -15.40 -13.37 25.71
CA PHE A 86 -14.30 -12.46 25.40
C PHE A 86 -14.80 -11.24 24.61
N ILE A 87 -15.58 -11.45 23.55
CA ILE A 87 -16.11 -10.37 22.72
C ILE A 87 -16.99 -9.42 23.55
N GLU A 88 -17.94 -9.96 24.34
CA GLU A 88 -18.80 -9.16 25.21
C GLU A 88 -17.99 -8.30 26.20
N LYS A 89 -16.98 -8.89 26.82
CA LYS A 89 -16.11 -8.18 27.75
C LYS A 89 -15.29 -7.11 27.03
N PHE A 90 -14.72 -7.41 25.86
CA PHE A 90 -13.95 -6.45 25.08
C PHE A 90 -14.81 -5.26 24.62
N GLU A 91 -16.05 -5.50 24.17
CA GLU A 91 -17.03 -4.47 23.82
C GLU A 91 -17.31 -3.56 25.02
N ALA A 92 -17.56 -4.13 26.21
CA ALA A 92 -17.82 -3.36 27.42
C ALA A 92 -16.60 -2.52 27.86
N ASP A 93 -15.41 -3.11 27.89
CA ASP A 93 -14.17 -2.46 28.34
C ASP A 93 -13.73 -1.32 27.41
N ASN A 94 -14.05 -1.39 26.11
CA ASN A 94 -13.68 -0.38 25.11
C ASN A 94 -14.84 0.54 24.70
N HIS A 95 -16.03 0.38 25.28
CA HIS A 95 -17.24 1.16 24.96
C HIS A 95 -17.60 1.13 23.46
N ILE A 96 -17.51 -0.05 22.86
CA ILE A 96 -17.84 -0.28 21.44
C ILE A 96 -18.82 -1.44 21.29
N THR A 97 -19.38 -1.59 20.10
CA THR A 97 -20.17 -2.75 19.70
C THR A 97 -19.68 -3.24 18.34
N PHE A 98 -19.25 -4.49 18.27
CA PHE A 98 -18.89 -5.11 16.99
C PHE A 98 -20.13 -5.50 16.20
N GLY A 99 -20.09 -5.29 14.91
CA GLY A 99 -21.08 -5.86 14.03
C GLY A 99 -20.83 -7.32 13.70
N ASP A 100 -21.81 -7.98 13.09
CA ASP A 100 -21.76 -9.42 12.84
C ASP A 100 -20.52 -9.86 12.06
N ALA A 101 -20.19 -9.17 10.97
CA ALA A 101 -18.98 -9.46 10.17
C ALA A 101 -17.67 -9.25 10.97
N GLN A 102 -17.63 -8.30 11.90
CA GLN A 102 -16.46 -8.10 12.75
C GLN A 102 -16.33 -9.22 13.79
N LYS A 103 -17.44 -9.67 14.37
CA LYS A 103 -17.47 -10.83 15.27
C LYS A 103 -17.05 -12.10 14.55
N GLU A 104 -17.55 -12.29 13.32
CA GLU A 104 -17.14 -13.40 12.46
C GLU A 104 -15.64 -13.39 12.17
N ALA A 105 -15.07 -12.22 11.82
CA ALA A 105 -13.64 -12.08 11.60
C ALA A 105 -12.79 -12.45 12.83
N ILE A 106 -13.23 -12.01 14.02
CA ILE A 106 -12.56 -12.35 15.29
C ILE A 106 -12.64 -13.86 15.54
N GLN A 107 -13.83 -14.46 15.40
CA GLN A 107 -14.04 -15.88 15.59
C GLN A 107 -13.19 -16.71 14.62
N LEU A 108 -13.25 -16.37 13.31
CA LEU A 108 -12.48 -17.07 12.27
C LEU A 108 -10.98 -17.07 12.58
N SER A 109 -10.43 -15.90 12.94
CA SER A 109 -9.01 -15.78 13.24
C SER A 109 -8.54 -16.53 14.49
N PHE A 110 -9.46 -16.89 15.40
CA PHE A 110 -9.15 -17.72 16.56
C PHE A 110 -9.30 -19.21 16.29
N PHE A 111 -10.06 -19.58 15.24
CA PHE A 111 -10.24 -20.97 14.84
C PHE A 111 -9.20 -21.44 13.84
N GLU A 112 -8.82 -20.59 12.89
CA GLU A 112 -7.98 -20.94 11.75
C GLU A 112 -6.54 -20.47 11.98
N LYS A 113 -5.57 -21.30 11.64
CA LYS A 113 -4.15 -20.91 11.65
C LYS A 113 -3.83 -19.83 10.63
N PHE A 114 -4.51 -19.84 9.49
CA PHE A 114 -4.34 -18.88 8.42
C PHE A 114 -5.68 -18.27 8.05
N SER A 115 -5.84 -16.97 8.21
CA SER A 115 -7.08 -16.28 7.90
C SER A 115 -6.86 -14.91 7.27
N LEU A 116 -7.86 -14.47 6.49
CA LEU A 116 -7.85 -13.16 5.84
C LEU A 116 -8.99 -12.28 6.36
N ILE A 117 -8.69 -11.01 6.56
CA ILE A 117 -9.69 -9.97 6.86
C ILE A 117 -9.56 -8.87 5.81
N THR A 118 -10.58 -8.68 4.99
CA THR A 118 -10.59 -7.61 3.99
C THR A 118 -11.74 -6.65 4.21
N GLY A 119 -11.50 -5.37 3.93
CA GLY A 119 -12.53 -4.35 4.04
C GLY A 119 -12.01 -2.96 3.76
N GLY A 120 -12.90 -2.09 3.33
CA GLY A 120 -12.61 -0.69 3.03
C GLY A 120 -12.30 0.17 4.27
N PRO A 121 -12.17 1.47 4.08
CA PRO A 121 -11.93 2.41 5.17
C PRO A 121 -13.13 2.47 6.12
N GLY A 122 -12.85 2.62 7.42
CA GLY A 122 -13.90 2.77 8.43
C GLY A 122 -14.65 1.49 8.79
N THR A 123 -14.25 0.31 8.30
CA THR A 123 -14.85 -0.98 8.66
C THR A 123 -14.36 -1.54 9.99
N GLY A 124 -13.42 -0.87 10.66
CA GLY A 124 -12.94 -1.25 11.99
C GLY A 124 -11.84 -2.31 12.01
N LYS A 125 -11.10 -2.51 10.91
CA LYS A 125 -9.97 -3.46 10.84
C LYS A 125 -9.01 -3.32 12.03
N THR A 126 -8.58 -2.11 12.34
CA THR A 126 -7.63 -1.85 13.43
C THR A 126 -8.21 -2.20 14.81
N THR A 127 -9.52 -1.99 15.01
CA THR A 127 -10.21 -2.38 16.25
C THR A 127 -10.26 -3.91 16.38
N ILE A 128 -10.48 -4.62 15.26
CA ILE A 128 -10.41 -6.09 15.22
C ILE A 128 -9.00 -6.55 15.58
N ILE A 129 -7.95 -5.97 14.99
CA ILE A 129 -6.56 -6.31 15.31
C ILE A 129 -6.28 -6.13 16.80
N LYS A 130 -6.73 -5.02 17.41
CA LYS A 130 -6.61 -4.80 18.87
C LYS A 130 -7.31 -5.90 19.69
N ALA A 131 -8.48 -6.34 19.27
CA ALA A 131 -9.20 -7.44 19.91
C ALA A 131 -8.46 -8.77 19.73
N LEU A 132 -7.96 -9.07 18.52
CA LEU A 132 -7.21 -10.30 18.25
C LEU A 132 -5.96 -10.40 19.11
N VAL A 133 -5.16 -9.35 19.22
CA VAL A 133 -3.96 -9.35 20.09
C VAL A 133 -4.32 -9.68 21.53
N LYS A 134 -5.35 -9.02 22.09
CA LYS A 134 -5.80 -9.29 23.48
C LYS A 134 -6.36 -10.70 23.64
N GLY A 135 -7.12 -11.20 22.66
CA GLY A 135 -7.69 -12.54 22.71
C GLY A 135 -6.61 -13.63 22.63
N PHE A 136 -5.63 -13.51 21.74
CA PHE A 136 -4.51 -14.45 21.68
C PHE A 136 -3.69 -14.47 22.97
N GLN A 137 -3.41 -13.30 23.57
CA GLN A 137 -2.75 -13.23 24.88
C GLN A 137 -3.52 -13.97 25.97
N LEU A 138 -4.84 -13.80 26.03
CA LEU A 138 -5.70 -14.50 26.98
C LEU A 138 -5.78 -16.00 26.68
N GLY A 139 -5.67 -16.40 25.43
CA GLY A 139 -5.60 -17.80 24.99
C GLY A 139 -4.23 -18.45 25.25
N GLY A 140 -3.27 -17.73 25.82
CA GLY A 140 -1.96 -18.26 26.21
C GLY A 140 -0.84 -18.08 25.15
N LEU A 141 -1.12 -17.42 24.02
CA LEU A 141 -0.14 -17.12 22.99
C LEU A 141 0.46 -15.72 23.25
N GLY A 142 1.73 -15.66 23.67
CA GLY A 142 2.36 -14.43 24.15
C GLY A 142 3.28 -13.74 23.16
N ARG A 143 3.87 -14.48 22.20
CA ARG A 143 4.81 -13.95 21.22
C ARG A 143 4.07 -13.50 19.98
N ILE A 144 3.41 -12.33 20.07
CA ILE A 144 2.58 -11.77 19.01
C ILE A 144 3.35 -10.66 18.32
N ILE A 145 3.43 -10.72 16.99
CA ILE A 145 4.03 -9.67 16.15
C ILE A 145 2.95 -9.01 15.30
N LEU A 146 2.93 -7.67 15.34
CA LEU A 146 2.22 -6.84 14.39
C LEU A 146 3.20 -6.31 13.35
N CYS A 147 2.88 -6.43 12.07
CA CYS A 147 3.72 -5.88 11.02
C CYS A 147 2.92 -5.30 9.84
N ALA A 148 3.62 -4.47 9.05
CA ALA A 148 3.08 -3.89 7.84
C ALA A 148 4.19 -3.70 6.79
N PRO A 149 3.86 -3.54 5.49
CA PRO A 149 4.85 -3.36 4.44
C PRO A 149 5.67 -2.06 4.55
N THR A 150 5.11 -1.02 5.15
CA THR A 150 5.75 0.31 5.24
C THR A 150 5.88 0.80 6.67
N GLY A 151 6.89 1.65 6.94
CA GLY A 151 7.12 2.23 8.27
C GLY A 151 5.94 3.07 8.77
N ARG A 152 5.28 3.82 7.88
CA ARG A 152 4.09 4.61 8.24
C ARG A 152 2.90 3.72 8.63
N ALA A 153 2.68 2.65 7.89
CA ALA A 153 1.60 1.71 8.22
C ALA A 153 1.87 1.01 9.57
N ALA A 154 3.09 0.51 9.78
CA ALA A 154 3.49 -0.12 11.04
C ALA A 154 3.29 0.83 12.22
N LYS A 155 3.70 2.09 12.07
CA LYS A 155 3.56 3.07 13.13
C LYS A 155 2.10 3.41 13.42
N ARG A 156 1.30 3.65 12.39
CA ARG A 156 -0.14 3.87 12.54
C ARG A 156 -0.81 2.68 13.24
N LEU A 157 -0.36 1.46 12.94
CA LEU A 157 -0.84 0.26 13.59
C LEU A 157 -0.47 0.27 15.09
N THR A 158 0.76 0.67 15.44
CA THR A 158 1.18 0.86 16.84
C THR A 158 0.30 1.87 17.57
N GLU A 159 0.11 3.07 16.99
CA GLU A 159 -0.69 4.14 17.60
C GLU A 159 -2.14 3.72 17.84
N ALA A 160 -2.73 3.01 16.91
CA ALA A 160 -4.13 2.65 16.95
C ALA A 160 -4.42 1.40 17.80
N THR A 161 -3.48 0.46 17.90
CA THR A 161 -3.62 -0.76 18.69
C THR A 161 -3.03 -0.65 20.08
N GLU A 162 -2.09 0.29 20.31
CA GLU A 162 -1.27 0.41 21.52
C GLU A 162 -0.28 -0.76 21.68
N PHE A 163 -0.03 -1.55 20.61
CA PHE A 163 0.93 -2.63 20.56
C PHE A 163 2.02 -2.28 19.53
N GLU A 164 3.27 -2.57 19.85
CA GLU A 164 4.39 -2.29 18.95
C GLU A 164 4.25 -3.07 17.64
N ALA A 165 4.32 -2.36 16.53
CA ALA A 165 4.34 -2.93 15.19
C ALA A 165 5.61 -2.54 14.46
N THR A 166 6.09 -3.41 13.58
CA THR A 166 7.32 -3.21 12.82
C THR A 166 7.07 -3.35 11.31
N THR A 167 8.05 -2.96 10.49
CA THR A 167 7.96 -3.28 9.06
C THR A 167 8.37 -4.72 8.81
N ILE A 168 7.77 -5.35 7.78
CA ILE A 168 8.16 -6.70 7.36
C ILE A 168 9.67 -6.78 7.08
N HIS A 169 10.24 -5.79 6.38
CA HIS A 169 11.68 -5.75 6.10
C HIS A 169 12.53 -5.74 7.37
N ARG A 170 12.15 -4.93 8.37
CA ARG A 170 12.89 -4.89 9.65
C ARG A 170 12.74 -6.20 10.41
N LEU A 171 11.57 -6.83 10.34
CA LEU A 171 11.31 -8.12 10.98
C LEU A 171 12.18 -9.22 10.39
N LEU A 172 12.32 -9.26 9.05
CA LEU A 172 13.10 -10.27 8.34
C LEU A 172 14.61 -10.03 8.33
N VAL A 173 15.07 -8.83 8.69
CA VAL A 173 16.48 -8.40 8.73
C VAL A 173 17.19 -8.56 7.37
N PRO A 174 17.21 -7.50 6.53
CA PRO A 174 17.85 -7.55 5.21
C PRO A 174 19.35 -7.86 5.30
N VAL A 175 19.86 -8.67 4.37
CA VAL A 175 21.29 -8.93 4.22
C VAL A 175 21.95 -7.76 3.51
N GLN A 176 22.96 -7.15 4.11
CA GLN A 176 23.65 -6.00 3.53
C GLN A 176 24.40 -6.36 2.24
N GLY A 177 24.17 -5.59 1.20
CA GLY A 177 24.88 -5.74 -0.09
C GLY A 177 24.35 -6.82 -1.02
N SER A 178 23.24 -7.48 -0.67
CA SER A 178 22.54 -8.46 -1.50
C SER A 178 21.26 -7.88 -2.13
N ASP A 179 20.47 -8.72 -2.78
CA ASP A 179 19.15 -8.36 -3.32
C ASP A 179 18.23 -7.81 -2.19
N SER A 180 17.33 -6.92 -2.54
CA SER A 180 16.35 -6.32 -1.63
C SER A 180 15.40 -7.32 -0.95
N TYR A 181 15.38 -8.56 -1.41
CA TYR A 181 14.57 -9.66 -0.87
C TYR A 181 15.40 -10.77 -0.22
N ASP A 182 16.70 -10.57 -0.04
CA ASP A 182 17.53 -11.48 0.74
C ASP A 182 17.48 -11.09 2.21
N PHE A 183 16.99 -12.00 3.05
CA PHE A 183 16.78 -11.78 4.46
C PHE A 183 17.50 -12.83 5.32
N THR A 184 17.90 -12.42 6.52
CA THR A 184 18.52 -13.32 7.49
C THR A 184 17.49 -14.30 8.07
N LYS A 185 16.26 -13.81 8.32
CA LYS A 185 15.15 -14.66 8.78
C LYS A 185 14.53 -15.38 7.61
N ASN A 186 14.51 -16.72 7.68
CA ASN A 186 14.06 -17.64 6.65
C ASN A 186 13.72 -19.00 7.30
N GLU A 187 13.61 -20.08 6.53
CA GLU A 187 13.34 -21.44 7.03
C GLU A 187 14.43 -21.98 7.98
N ASP A 188 15.71 -21.62 7.75
CA ASP A 188 16.84 -22.08 8.56
C ASP A 188 16.96 -21.28 9.88
N ASP A 189 16.49 -20.04 9.91
CA ASP A 189 16.44 -19.18 11.10
C ASP A 189 15.06 -18.51 11.22
N PRO A 190 13.99 -19.25 11.57
CA PRO A 190 12.63 -18.72 11.63
C PRO A 190 12.45 -17.69 12.74
N LEU A 191 11.33 -16.98 12.64
CA LEU A 191 10.88 -16.03 13.65
C LEU A 191 10.47 -16.79 14.94
N ASP A 192 10.76 -16.22 16.10
CA ASP A 192 10.30 -16.75 17.39
C ASP A 192 8.94 -16.13 17.76
N ILE A 193 7.87 -16.66 17.18
CA ILE A 193 6.50 -16.12 17.28
C ILE A 193 5.45 -17.21 17.47
N ASP A 194 4.35 -16.85 18.11
CA ASP A 194 3.13 -17.67 18.18
C ASP A 194 2.06 -17.15 17.21
N VAL A 195 2.04 -15.82 16.97
CA VAL A 195 1.04 -15.16 16.12
C VAL A 195 1.69 -14.03 15.34
N ILE A 196 1.36 -13.92 14.06
CA ILE A 196 1.67 -12.76 13.24
C ILE A 196 0.42 -12.15 12.63
N ILE A 197 0.27 -10.84 12.76
CA ILE A 197 -0.82 -10.08 12.13
C ILE A 197 -0.20 -9.07 11.18
N ILE A 198 -0.56 -9.18 9.90
CA ILE A 198 0.00 -8.40 8.80
C ILE A 198 -1.06 -7.42 8.32
N ASP A 199 -0.88 -6.12 8.56
CA ASP A 199 -1.81 -5.09 8.07
C ASP A 199 -1.32 -4.47 6.74
N GLU A 200 -2.22 -3.79 6.01
CA GLU A 200 -1.98 -3.20 4.68
C GLU A 200 -1.47 -4.21 3.65
N ALA A 201 -2.00 -5.43 3.70
CA ALA A 201 -1.56 -6.55 2.85
C ALA A 201 -1.79 -6.34 1.35
N SER A 202 -2.61 -5.36 0.93
CA SER A 202 -2.73 -4.95 -0.48
C SER A 202 -1.40 -4.50 -1.10
N MET A 203 -0.41 -4.15 -0.27
CA MET A 203 0.93 -3.74 -0.70
C MET A 203 1.94 -4.89 -0.79
N LEU A 204 1.56 -6.13 -0.46
CA LEU A 204 2.44 -7.29 -0.51
C LEU A 204 2.60 -7.81 -1.94
N ASN A 205 3.81 -7.72 -2.50
CA ASN A 205 4.17 -8.44 -3.73
C ASN A 205 4.56 -9.89 -3.41
N VAL A 206 4.66 -10.72 -4.44
CA VAL A 206 4.90 -12.16 -4.28
C VAL A 206 6.25 -12.48 -3.63
N ARG A 207 7.32 -11.72 -3.94
CA ARG A 207 8.65 -11.94 -3.36
C ARG A 207 8.68 -11.65 -1.86
N LEU A 208 8.10 -10.52 -1.44
CA LEU A 208 8.04 -10.16 -0.02
C LEU A 208 7.14 -11.13 0.76
N PHE A 209 6.05 -11.57 0.15
CA PHE A 209 5.16 -12.57 0.75
C PHE A 209 5.89 -13.90 0.92
N TYR A 210 6.59 -14.38 -0.12
CA TYR A 210 7.41 -15.58 -0.04
C TYR A 210 8.44 -15.51 1.10
N SER A 211 9.24 -14.43 1.14
CA SER A 211 10.28 -14.28 2.17
C SER A 211 9.67 -14.25 3.59
N LEU A 212 8.49 -13.64 3.73
CA LEU A 212 7.80 -13.60 5.01
C LEU A 212 7.28 -14.99 5.41
N MET A 213 6.61 -15.68 4.51
CA MET A 213 6.06 -17.03 4.78
C MET A 213 7.15 -18.04 5.10
N ALA A 214 8.30 -17.97 4.43
CA ALA A 214 9.46 -18.82 4.70
C ALA A 214 10.04 -18.63 6.12
N ALA A 215 9.86 -17.45 6.71
CA ALA A 215 10.38 -17.14 8.05
C ALA A 215 9.37 -17.44 9.18
N ILE A 216 8.10 -17.74 8.87
CA ILE A 216 7.07 -18.01 9.87
C ILE A 216 7.09 -19.49 10.26
N PRO A 217 7.22 -19.83 11.56
CA PRO A 217 7.16 -21.23 12.00
C PRO A 217 5.76 -21.82 11.76
N LYS A 218 5.70 -23.11 11.43
CA LYS A 218 4.46 -23.80 11.05
C LYS A 218 3.40 -23.83 12.16
N GLU A 219 3.83 -23.66 13.41
CA GLU A 219 2.95 -23.64 14.58
C GLU A 219 2.27 -22.29 14.80
N ALA A 220 2.75 -21.22 14.13
CA ALA A 220 2.21 -19.88 14.32
C ALA A 220 0.87 -19.65 13.64
N HIS A 221 0.04 -18.77 14.21
CA HIS A 221 -1.13 -18.23 13.55
C HIS A 221 -0.78 -17.06 12.63
N VAL A 222 -1.33 -17.04 11.42
CA VAL A 222 -1.10 -15.99 10.42
C VAL A 222 -2.42 -15.30 10.09
N ILE A 223 -2.52 -14.03 10.40
CA ILE A 223 -3.69 -13.21 10.10
C ILE A 223 -3.28 -12.11 9.11
N ILE A 224 -3.87 -12.13 7.92
CA ILE A 224 -3.62 -11.15 6.87
C ILE A 224 -4.78 -10.16 6.80
N VAL A 225 -4.48 -8.88 6.98
CA VAL A 225 -5.47 -7.80 6.98
C VAL A 225 -5.17 -6.82 5.86
N GLY A 226 -6.18 -6.44 5.09
CA GLY A 226 -5.97 -5.50 3.99
C GLY A 226 -7.27 -5.00 3.35
N ASP A 227 -7.10 -4.23 2.31
CA ASP A 227 -8.21 -3.73 1.48
C ASP A 227 -7.92 -4.10 0.02
N VAL A 228 -8.62 -5.12 -0.47
CA VAL A 228 -8.43 -5.68 -1.83
C VAL A 228 -8.79 -4.68 -2.94
N ASP A 229 -9.58 -3.67 -2.62
CA ASP A 229 -10.06 -2.67 -3.58
C ASP A 229 -9.07 -1.49 -3.76
N GLN A 230 -8.03 -1.41 -2.93
CA GLN A 230 -6.94 -0.44 -3.09
C GLN A 230 -6.02 -0.80 -4.26
N LEU A 231 -5.04 0.09 -4.52
CA LEU A 231 -4.02 -0.15 -5.52
C LEU A 231 -3.25 -1.44 -5.24
N PRO A 232 -2.90 -2.21 -6.30
CA PRO A 232 -2.05 -3.38 -6.18
C PRO A 232 -0.65 -3.02 -5.69
N PRO A 233 0.15 -4.01 -5.22
CA PRO A 233 1.50 -3.79 -4.74
C PRO A 233 2.43 -3.24 -5.83
N ILE A 234 3.48 -2.55 -5.44
CA ILE A 234 4.62 -2.27 -6.33
C ILE A 234 5.43 -3.57 -6.43
N GLY A 235 5.71 -4.02 -7.67
CA GLY A 235 6.34 -5.32 -7.94
C GLY A 235 5.35 -6.40 -8.35
N ALA A 236 5.84 -7.61 -8.60
CA ALA A 236 5.10 -8.69 -9.22
C ALA A 236 4.12 -9.40 -8.27
N GLY A 237 3.04 -9.91 -8.84
CA GLY A 237 2.01 -10.69 -8.14
C GLY A 237 0.85 -9.84 -7.62
N PHE A 238 -0.19 -10.53 -7.16
CA PHE A 238 -1.42 -9.92 -6.64
C PHE A 238 -1.92 -10.70 -5.41
N VAL A 239 -0.99 -10.95 -4.47
CA VAL A 239 -1.13 -11.92 -3.38
C VAL A 239 -2.47 -11.83 -2.65
N LEU A 240 -2.84 -10.67 -2.11
CA LEU A 240 -4.09 -10.54 -1.34
C LEU A 240 -5.33 -10.87 -2.19
N LYS A 241 -5.33 -10.43 -3.44
CA LYS A 241 -6.44 -10.71 -4.36
C LYS A 241 -6.48 -12.19 -4.76
N ASP A 242 -5.33 -12.77 -5.08
CA ASP A 242 -5.24 -14.18 -5.48
C ASP A 242 -5.61 -15.13 -4.34
N LEU A 243 -5.21 -14.81 -3.10
CA LEU A 243 -5.64 -15.54 -1.89
C LEU A 243 -7.17 -15.52 -1.74
N LEU A 244 -7.79 -14.34 -1.87
CA LEU A 244 -9.24 -14.18 -1.77
C LEU A 244 -9.99 -14.86 -2.91
N ASP A 245 -9.55 -14.64 -4.15
CA ASP A 245 -10.21 -15.17 -5.35
C ASP A 245 -10.00 -16.69 -5.52
N SER A 246 -9.09 -17.29 -4.75
CA SER A 246 -8.88 -18.75 -4.75
C SER A 246 -10.04 -19.51 -4.09
N ASP A 247 -10.77 -18.88 -3.19
CA ASP A 247 -11.76 -19.50 -2.30
C ASP A 247 -11.20 -20.69 -1.47
N CYS A 248 -9.85 -20.83 -1.40
CA CYS A 248 -9.18 -21.88 -0.64
C CYS A 248 -8.84 -21.43 0.78
N VAL A 249 -8.76 -20.12 1.01
CA VAL A 249 -8.33 -19.53 2.28
C VAL A 249 -9.53 -19.01 3.04
N PRO A 250 -9.68 -19.32 4.34
CA PRO A 250 -10.73 -18.75 5.18
C PRO A 250 -10.63 -17.23 5.24
N TYR A 251 -11.69 -16.51 4.95
CA TYR A 251 -11.70 -15.05 4.99
C TYR A 251 -13.03 -14.45 5.47
N THR A 252 -12.95 -13.24 5.99
CA THR A 252 -14.13 -12.41 6.27
C THR A 252 -14.04 -11.08 5.53
N ARG A 253 -15.13 -10.72 4.84
CA ARG A 253 -15.25 -9.44 4.15
C ARG A 253 -16.09 -8.46 4.97
N LEU A 254 -15.47 -7.37 5.42
CA LEU A 254 -16.11 -6.34 6.22
C LEU A 254 -16.83 -5.35 5.29
N ASN A 255 -18.15 -5.44 5.22
CA ASN A 255 -18.97 -4.63 4.31
C ASN A 255 -19.72 -3.48 5.03
N GLN A 256 -19.72 -3.45 6.36
CA GLN A 256 -20.42 -2.45 7.15
C GLN A 256 -19.46 -1.34 7.63
N ILE A 257 -19.95 -0.12 7.59
CA ILE A 257 -19.20 1.09 8.01
C ILE A 257 -19.59 1.39 9.45
N TYR A 258 -18.60 1.38 10.37
CA TYR A 258 -18.80 1.63 11.79
C TYR A 258 -18.24 3.00 12.25
N ARG A 259 -17.76 3.84 11.34
CA ARG A 259 -17.34 5.18 11.71
C ARG A 259 -18.53 5.96 12.27
N GLN A 260 -18.46 6.29 13.56
CA GLN A 260 -19.48 6.99 14.36
C GLN A 260 -19.75 8.41 13.87
N SER A 261 -20.34 8.55 12.71
CA SER A 261 -21.13 9.72 12.33
C SER A 261 -21.98 9.34 11.12
N SER A 262 -23.26 9.25 11.32
CA SER A 262 -24.25 9.26 10.26
C SER A 262 -23.91 10.42 9.30
N GLY A 263 -23.45 10.09 8.07
CA GLY A 263 -23.16 11.06 7.03
C GLY A 263 -21.68 11.29 6.69
N ASN A 264 -20.78 10.30 6.84
CA ASN A 264 -19.40 10.44 6.35
C ASN A 264 -19.39 10.33 4.81
N THR A 265 -19.56 11.47 4.16
CA THR A 265 -19.62 11.61 2.70
C THR A 265 -18.36 11.11 1.99
N ILE A 266 -17.20 11.08 2.67
CA ILE A 266 -15.96 10.51 2.12
C ILE A 266 -16.12 9.01 1.94
N VAL A 267 -16.59 8.32 2.96
CA VAL A 267 -16.75 6.85 2.93
C VAL A 267 -17.84 6.45 1.94
N GLU A 268 -18.99 7.15 1.93
CA GLU A 268 -20.06 6.92 0.94
C GLU A 268 -19.54 7.11 -0.48
N SER A 269 -18.76 8.17 -0.72
CA SER A 269 -18.16 8.45 -2.03
C SER A 269 -17.14 7.39 -2.44
N ALA A 270 -16.30 6.91 -1.50
CA ALA A 270 -15.35 5.84 -1.75
C ALA A 270 -16.07 4.54 -2.17
N TYR A 271 -17.13 4.15 -1.45
CA TYR A 271 -17.91 2.97 -1.81
C TYR A 271 -18.68 3.13 -3.13
N ALA A 272 -19.21 4.33 -3.43
CA ALA A 272 -19.82 4.59 -4.74
C ALA A 272 -18.79 4.40 -5.86
N ILE A 273 -17.60 5.00 -5.72
CA ILE A 273 -16.48 4.82 -6.67
C ILE A 273 -16.17 3.33 -6.85
N ASN A 274 -16.05 2.59 -5.75
CA ASN A 274 -15.71 1.18 -5.79
C ASN A 274 -16.76 0.33 -6.51
N ARG A 275 -18.06 0.66 -6.36
CA ARG A 275 -19.15 0.01 -7.10
C ARG A 275 -19.28 0.47 -8.57
N GLY A 276 -18.45 1.41 -9.02
CA GLY A 276 -18.54 1.96 -10.37
C GLY A 276 -19.61 3.03 -10.51
N GLU A 277 -20.05 3.60 -9.41
CA GLU A 277 -21.04 4.68 -9.34
C GLU A 277 -20.33 6.03 -9.14
N MET A 278 -20.89 7.08 -9.75
CA MET A 278 -20.36 8.43 -9.56
C MET A 278 -20.59 8.92 -8.13
N PRO A 279 -19.55 9.45 -7.45
CA PRO A 279 -19.75 10.12 -6.19
C PRO A 279 -20.59 11.39 -6.38
N LYS A 280 -21.24 11.87 -5.32
CA LYS A 280 -22.05 13.10 -5.36
C LYS A 280 -21.13 14.32 -5.47
N LEU A 281 -20.93 14.86 -6.67
CA LEU A 281 -20.02 15.99 -6.93
C LEU A 281 -20.65 17.37 -6.67
N ASP A 282 -21.96 17.43 -6.57
CA ASP A 282 -22.76 18.65 -6.32
C ASP A 282 -23.01 18.93 -4.84
N SER A 283 -22.49 18.07 -3.97
CA SER A 283 -22.65 18.26 -2.53
C SER A 283 -21.78 19.42 -2.05
N LEU A 284 -22.41 20.38 -1.41
CA LEU A 284 -21.71 21.38 -0.58
C LEU A 284 -21.27 20.80 0.77
N SER A 285 -20.98 19.50 0.78
CA SER A 285 -20.48 18.82 1.97
C SER A 285 -19.12 19.39 2.36
N GLU A 286 -18.94 19.71 3.62
CA GLU A 286 -17.64 20.14 4.13
C GLU A 286 -16.58 19.03 4.03
N GLU A 287 -17.02 17.76 4.03
CA GLU A 287 -16.14 16.59 4.01
C GLU A 287 -15.71 16.16 2.60
N PHE A 288 -16.59 16.32 1.59
CA PHE A 288 -16.30 15.94 0.21
C PHE A 288 -16.73 17.04 -0.75
N SER A 289 -15.80 17.64 -1.47
CA SER A 289 -16.07 18.74 -2.39
C SER A 289 -15.38 18.55 -3.75
N PHE A 290 -16.01 19.10 -4.78
CA PHE A 290 -15.48 19.08 -6.14
C PHE A 290 -15.36 20.51 -6.67
N ILE A 291 -14.19 20.83 -7.23
CA ILE A 291 -13.91 22.11 -7.88
C ILE A 291 -13.70 21.87 -9.38
N PRO A 292 -14.67 22.22 -10.23
CA PRO A 292 -14.54 22.01 -11.66
C PRO A 292 -13.55 22.99 -12.28
N VAL A 293 -12.67 22.48 -13.15
CA VAL A 293 -11.68 23.27 -13.87
C VAL A 293 -11.73 22.99 -15.37
N LYS A 294 -11.40 24.00 -16.19
CA LYS A 294 -11.44 23.90 -17.66
C LYS A 294 -10.05 23.89 -18.31
N SER A 295 -9.02 24.25 -17.56
CA SER A 295 -7.65 24.31 -18.04
C SER A 295 -6.67 23.92 -16.95
N TYR A 296 -5.43 23.64 -17.36
CA TYR A 296 -4.32 23.37 -16.44
C TYR A 296 -4.04 24.54 -15.49
N ASP A 297 -3.99 25.77 -16.04
CA ASP A 297 -3.73 26.97 -15.23
C ASP A 297 -4.81 27.18 -14.17
N MET A 298 -6.08 26.94 -14.52
CA MET A 298 -7.16 26.96 -13.56
C MET A 298 -7.02 25.90 -12.47
N MET A 299 -6.57 24.69 -12.86
CA MET A 299 -6.32 23.60 -11.90
C MET A 299 -5.21 23.99 -10.92
N MET A 300 -4.07 24.45 -11.42
CA MET A 300 -2.95 24.87 -10.58
C MET A 300 -3.34 26.00 -9.62
N LYS A 301 -4.03 27.02 -10.15
CA LYS A 301 -4.53 28.13 -9.31
C LYS A 301 -5.48 27.62 -8.22
N ALA A 302 -6.45 26.79 -8.60
CA ALA A 302 -7.41 26.22 -7.64
C ALA A 302 -6.74 25.37 -6.56
N ILE A 303 -5.74 24.54 -6.94
CA ILE A 303 -4.96 23.75 -5.98
C ILE A 303 -4.24 24.66 -4.98
N ILE A 304 -3.56 25.69 -5.46
CA ILE A 304 -2.82 26.64 -4.61
C ILE A 304 -3.78 27.40 -3.66
N ASP A 305 -4.90 27.89 -4.19
CA ASP A 305 -5.89 28.65 -3.42
C ASP A 305 -6.52 27.75 -2.33
N VAL A 306 -6.84 26.51 -2.69
CA VAL A 306 -7.37 25.52 -1.76
C VAL A 306 -6.32 25.15 -0.70
N TYR A 307 -5.09 24.85 -1.11
CA TYR A 307 -4.03 24.50 -0.17
C TYR A 307 -3.80 25.60 0.88
N LYS A 308 -3.70 26.86 0.45
CA LYS A 308 -3.55 28.02 1.35
C LYS A 308 -4.73 28.13 2.31
N ARG A 309 -5.96 28.05 1.80
CA ARG A 309 -7.16 28.14 2.64
C ARG A 309 -7.23 27.05 3.69
N GLU A 310 -6.97 25.80 3.29
CA GLU A 310 -7.03 24.67 4.23
C GLU A 310 -5.86 24.72 5.23
N GLN A 311 -4.67 25.19 4.82
CA GLN A 311 -3.51 25.36 5.70
C GLN A 311 -3.80 26.35 6.86
N GLU A 312 -4.62 27.37 6.65
CA GLU A 312 -5.02 28.33 7.71
C GLU A 312 -5.89 27.69 8.81
N HIS A 313 -6.47 26.51 8.53
CA HIS A 313 -7.47 25.86 9.40
C HIS A 313 -6.95 24.55 10.02
N ILE A 314 -5.69 24.21 9.80
CA ILE A 314 -5.04 23.01 10.35
C ILE A 314 -3.93 23.40 11.32
N GLU A 315 -3.81 22.64 12.41
CA GLU A 315 -2.75 22.84 13.41
C GLU A 315 -1.42 22.19 12.98
N ASP A 316 -1.48 21.04 12.31
CA ASP A 316 -0.33 20.29 11.83
C ASP A 316 -0.23 20.37 10.30
N GLU A 317 0.82 21.00 9.79
CA GLU A 317 1.07 21.12 8.36
C GLU A 317 1.21 19.74 7.66
N LEU A 318 1.50 18.68 8.40
CA LEU A 318 1.57 17.32 7.86
C LEU A 318 0.18 16.72 7.59
N ASP A 319 -0.89 17.32 8.13
CA ASP A 319 -2.26 16.83 8.03
C ASP A 319 -2.99 17.24 6.73
N ILE A 320 -2.36 18.04 5.86
CA ILE A 320 -2.85 18.38 4.52
C ILE A 320 -1.95 17.78 3.44
N GLN A 321 -2.51 17.10 2.45
CA GLN A 321 -1.72 16.49 1.39
C GLN A 321 -2.38 16.61 0.02
N ILE A 322 -1.60 17.03 -0.98
CA ILE A 322 -2.00 16.90 -2.39
C ILE A 322 -1.56 15.52 -2.89
N ILE A 323 -2.51 14.75 -3.43
CA ILE A 323 -2.27 13.39 -3.92
C ILE A 323 -2.57 13.34 -5.42
N SER A 324 -1.53 13.21 -6.24
CA SER A 324 -1.63 13.19 -7.71
C SER A 324 -1.52 11.77 -8.26
N PRO A 325 -2.26 11.45 -9.34
CA PRO A 325 -2.14 10.18 -10.06
C PRO A 325 -0.73 9.86 -10.57
N MET A 326 0.05 10.87 -10.97
CA MET A 326 1.35 10.68 -11.60
C MET A 326 2.45 11.57 -11.00
N ARG A 327 3.72 11.13 -11.18
CA ARG A 327 4.88 11.87 -10.67
C ARG A 327 5.34 12.97 -11.62
N ARG A 328 5.46 12.67 -12.91
CA ARG A 328 6.02 13.57 -13.95
C ARG A 328 4.93 14.16 -14.82
N GLY A 329 5.28 15.17 -15.61
CA GLY A 329 4.37 15.87 -16.51
C GLY A 329 3.76 17.12 -15.87
N GLU A 330 2.98 17.87 -16.65
CA GLU A 330 2.40 19.15 -16.21
C GLU A 330 1.48 19.02 -15.00
N ALA A 331 0.70 17.94 -14.92
CA ALA A 331 -0.16 17.66 -13.77
C ALA A 331 0.48 16.69 -12.75
N GLY A 332 1.79 16.44 -12.86
CA GLY A 332 2.53 15.53 -11.97
C GLY A 332 2.85 16.14 -10.60
N SER A 333 2.98 15.28 -9.60
CA SER A 333 3.25 15.69 -8.22
C SER A 333 4.52 16.54 -8.08
N THR A 334 5.55 16.27 -8.89
CA THR A 334 6.80 17.05 -8.85
C THR A 334 6.57 18.52 -9.20
N LEU A 335 5.86 18.80 -10.30
CA LEU A 335 5.61 20.16 -10.73
C LEU A 335 4.60 20.87 -9.83
N ILE A 336 3.55 20.15 -9.39
CA ILE A 336 2.60 20.68 -8.41
C ILE A 336 3.33 21.10 -7.12
N SER A 337 4.23 20.26 -6.58
CA SER A 337 5.03 20.59 -5.40
C SER A 337 5.83 21.88 -5.58
N GLN A 338 6.45 22.08 -6.74
CA GLN A 338 7.23 23.30 -7.01
C GLN A 338 6.35 24.56 -7.02
N TYR A 339 5.19 24.52 -7.68
CA TYR A 339 4.27 25.65 -7.71
C TYR A 339 3.69 25.96 -6.34
N VAL A 340 3.32 24.93 -5.58
CA VAL A 340 2.79 25.10 -4.22
C VAL A 340 3.87 25.66 -3.31
N GLN A 341 5.11 25.13 -3.35
CA GLN A 341 6.25 25.67 -2.61
C GLN A 341 6.44 27.19 -2.86
N GLN A 342 6.48 27.59 -4.12
CA GLN A 342 6.64 29.01 -4.49
C GLN A 342 5.51 29.88 -3.96
N ALA A 343 4.31 29.33 -3.85
CA ALA A 343 3.13 30.08 -3.41
C ALA A 343 2.98 30.16 -1.87
N VAL A 344 3.38 29.11 -1.14
CA VAL A 344 3.21 29.01 0.32
C VAL A 344 4.50 29.25 1.09
N ASN A 345 5.66 28.94 0.50
CA ASN A 345 6.98 29.17 1.07
C ASN A 345 7.92 29.85 0.04
N PRO A 346 7.62 31.11 -0.36
CA PRO A 346 8.43 31.85 -1.32
C PRO A 346 9.86 32.10 -0.79
N PRO A 347 10.82 32.43 -1.69
CA PRO A 347 12.15 32.86 -1.29
C PRO A 347 12.10 34.03 -0.30
N ASP A 348 12.90 33.94 0.77
CA ASP A 348 13.03 34.97 1.79
C ASP A 348 14.51 35.05 2.22
N SER A 349 15.07 36.24 2.22
CA SER A 349 16.48 36.45 2.56
C SER A 349 16.83 36.09 4.02
N LEU A 350 15.81 35.96 4.89
CA LEU A 350 15.97 35.55 6.29
C LEU A 350 15.86 34.03 6.48
N LYS A 351 15.42 33.28 5.46
CA LYS A 351 15.28 31.81 5.52
C LYS A 351 16.49 31.13 4.92
N GLY A 352 16.97 30.08 5.58
CA GLY A 352 17.97 29.18 5.01
C GLY A 352 17.43 28.50 3.75
N GLU A 353 18.24 28.48 2.70
CA GLU A 353 17.96 27.81 1.44
C GLU A 353 19.15 26.97 1.01
N ALA A 354 18.90 25.77 0.46
CA ALA A 354 19.90 24.91 -0.17
C ALA A 354 19.40 24.45 -1.55
N ARG A 355 20.30 24.39 -2.53
CA ARG A 355 20.00 23.89 -3.87
C ARG A 355 20.84 22.67 -4.15
N VAL A 356 20.17 21.51 -4.33
CA VAL A 356 20.81 20.21 -4.54
C VAL A 356 20.16 19.53 -5.75
N ASN A 357 20.96 19.11 -6.72
CA ASN A 357 20.51 18.42 -7.94
C ASN A 357 19.33 19.13 -8.67
N GLY A 358 19.36 20.48 -8.68
CA GLY A 358 18.32 21.29 -9.33
C GLY A 358 17.05 21.50 -8.50
N ILE A 359 16.95 20.88 -7.34
CA ILE A 359 15.85 21.06 -6.38
C ILE A 359 16.26 22.13 -5.35
N THR A 360 15.35 23.05 -5.07
CA THR A 360 15.54 24.06 -4.03
C THR A 360 14.76 23.64 -2.78
N TYR A 361 15.46 23.58 -1.65
CA TYR A 361 14.90 23.33 -0.34
C TYR A 361 14.98 24.59 0.52
N ARG A 362 13.95 24.90 1.30
CA ARG A 362 13.88 26.07 2.18
C ARG A 362 13.43 25.65 3.58
N VAL A 363 13.84 26.41 4.56
CA VAL A 363 13.26 26.27 5.91
C VAL A 363 11.74 26.49 5.83
N GLY A 364 10.99 25.57 6.42
CA GLY A 364 9.53 25.48 6.32
C GLY A 364 9.02 24.58 5.19
N ASP A 365 9.90 24.00 4.35
CA ASP A 365 9.46 23.08 3.32
C ASP A 365 9.05 21.73 3.88
N LYS A 366 7.99 21.20 3.28
CA LYS A 366 7.54 19.83 3.48
C LYS A 366 8.31 18.89 2.56
N VAL A 367 8.92 17.87 3.12
CA VAL A 367 9.74 16.87 2.40
C VAL A 367 9.33 15.44 2.74
N ILE A 368 9.59 14.53 1.82
CA ILE A 368 9.37 13.09 1.99
C ILE A 368 10.69 12.35 1.81
N GLN A 369 10.98 11.42 2.71
CA GLN A 369 12.05 10.45 2.55
C GLN A 369 11.71 9.49 1.40
N ILE A 370 12.69 9.21 0.52
CA ILE A 370 12.47 8.37 -0.65
C ILE A 370 13.32 7.09 -0.68
N LEU A 371 14.23 6.97 0.27
CA LEU A 371 15.05 5.78 0.52
C LEU A 371 15.01 5.47 2.02
N ASN A 372 15.13 4.19 2.39
CA ASN A 372 15.28 3.83 3.79
C ASN A 372 16.66 4.24 4.28
N ASP A 373 16.71 4.87 5.43
CA ASP A 373 17.93 5.14 6.17
C ASP A 373 17.83 4.44 7.53
N TYR A 374 18.56 3.35 7.66
CA TYR A 374 18.54 2.52 8.87
C TYR A 374 19.38 3.12 10.00
N GLU A 375 20.37 3.96 9.69
CA GLU A 375 21.21 4.64 10.70
C GLU A 375 20.42 5.80 11.32
N LEU A 376 19.81 6.60 10.49
CA LEU A 376 18.93 7.67 10.93
C LEU A 376 17.54 7.14 11.34
N GLU A 377 17.25 5.86 11.10
CA GLU A 377 15.92 5.22 11.30
C GLU A 377 14.76 6.04 10.67
N VAL A 378 14.96 6.56 9.50
CA VAL A 378 13.93 7.24 8.70
C VAL A 378 13.63 6.40 7.47
N PHE A 379 12.36 6.13 7.23
CA PHE A 379 11.94 5.18 6.22
C PHE A 379 11.29 5.84 5.02
N ASN A 380 11.37 5.16 3.89
CA ASN A 380 10.72 5.60 2.65
C ASN A 380 9.23 5.88 2.89
N GLY A 381 8.79 7.06 2.48
CA GLY A 381 7.42 7.53 2.66
C GLY A 381 7.22 8.45 3.87
N GLU A 382 8.16 8.53 4.82
CA GLU A 382 8.03 9.45 5.94
C GLU A 382 8.12 10.91 5.50
N ILE A 383 7.21 11.73 6.01
CA ILE A 383 7.13 13.16 5.71
C ILE A 383 7.58 13.96 6.91
N GLY A 384 8.34 15.01 6.65
CA GLY A 384 8.83 15.93 7.67
C GLY A 384 8.86 17.37 7.16
N ILE A 385 9.16 18.29 8.07
CA ILE A 385 9.33 19.73 7.81
C ILE A 385 10.78 20.11 8.03
N ILE A 386 11.37 20.84 7.08
CA ILE A 386 12.71 21.42 7.24
C ILE A 386 12.63 22.56 8.24
N TYR A 387 13.26 22.42 9.39
CA TYR A 387 13.25 23.46 10.41
C TYR A 387 14.53 24.33 10.44
N ALA A 388 15.62 23.83 9.87
CA ALA A 388 16.85 24.60 9.71
C ALA A 388 17.66 24.07 8.50
N ILE A 389 18.44 24.96 7.88
CA ILE A 389 19.44 24.63 6.87
C ILE A 389 20.73 25.30 7.28
N THR A 390 21.79 24.52 7.44
CA THR A 390 23.15 24.97 7.75
C THR A 390 24.01 24.97 6.49
N ARG A 391 25.32 25.18 6.61
CA ARG A 391 26.26 25.05 5.47
C ARG A 391 26.49 23.61 5.03
N THR A 392 26.27 22.65 5.93
CA THR A 392 26.57 21.23 5.74
C THR A 392 25.32 20.36 5.78
N ASP A 393 24.25 20.80 6.46
CA ASP A 393 23.12 19.91 6.76
C ASP A 393 21.77 20.56 6.48
N ILE A 394 20.80 19.72 6.13
CA ILE A 394 19.36 19.99 6.13
C ILE A 394 18.78 19.35 7.40
N CYS A 395 18.22 20.16 8.29
CA CYS A 395 17.62 19.68 9.53
C CYS A 395 16.12 19.47 9.34
N ILE A 396 15.65 18.25 9.50
CA ILE A 396 14.27 17.84 9.23
C ILE A 396 13.63 17.33 10.51
N ARG A 397 12.42 17.82 10.81
CA ARG A 397 11.55 17.30 11.86
C ARG A 397 10.55 16.36 11.22
N PHE A 398 10.75 15.06 11.38
CA PHE A 398 9.75 14.04 11.14
C PHE A 398 8.79 13.94 12.34
N ILE A 399 7.69 13.23 12.21
CA ILE A 399 6.66 13.15 13.27
C ILE A 399 7.27 12.73 14.63
N HIS A 400 8.32 11.92 14.66
CA HIS A 400 8.84 11.33 15.91
C HIS A 400 10.26 11.70 16.25
N LYS A 401 10.99 12.30 15.32
CA LYS A 401 12.38 12.67 15.54
C LYS A 401 12.86 13.79 14.66
N GLU A 402 13.89 14.44 15.14
CA GLU A 402 14.65 15.43 14.38
C GLU A 402 15.92 14.77 13.83
N VAL A 403 16.16 14.98 12.55
CA VAL A 403 17.29 14.40 11.81
C VAL A 403 18.12 15.52 11.19
N ARG A 404 19.43 15.33 11.17
CA ARG A 404 20.36 16.16 10.41
C ARG A 404 20.85 15.34 9.23
N LEU A 405 20.40 15.72 8.04
CA LEU A 405 20.77 15.08 6.78
C LEU A 405 21.87 15.90 6.13
N PRO A 406 23.06 15.34 5.86
CA PRO A 406 24.09 16.01 5.08
C PRO A 406 23.55 16.49 3.73
N ILE A 407 24.01 17.67 3.26
CA ILE A 407 23.49 18.26 2.01
C ILE A 407 23.78 17.38 0.80
N ASP A 408 24.90 16.66 0.77
CA ASP A 408 25.24 15.70 -0.29
C ASP A 408 24.33 14.46 -0.28
N GLU A 409 23.70 14.15 0.83
CA GLU A 409 22.69 13.09 0.97
C GLU A 409 21.24 13.58 0.70
N ALA A 410 21.04 14.84 0.35
CA ALA A 410 19.72 15.38 0.03
C ALA A 410 19.02 14.68 -1.17
N HIS A 411 19.70 13.77 -1.86
CA HIS A 411 19.11 12.87 -2.84
C HIS A 411 18.13 11.85 -2.19
N MET A 412 18.21 11.66 -0.87
CA MET A 412 17.34 10.78 -0.10
C MET A 412 15.96 11.41 0.18
N ILE A 413 15.78 12.71 -0.08
CA ILE A 413 14.52 13.43 0.15
C ILE A 413 13.98 14.10 -1.11
N MET A 414 12.69 14.43 -1.10
CA MET A 414 12.03 15.23 -2.14
C MET A 414 11.01 16.20 -1.52
N PRO A 415 10.71 17.34 -2.19
CA PRO A 415 9.57 18.18 -1.82
C PRO A 415 8.27 17.39 -1.83
N ALA A 416 7.44 17.56 -0.79
CA ALA A 416 6.28 16.71 -0.51
C ALA A 416 4.96 17.49 -0.37
N TYR A 417 4.85 18.69 -0.90
CA TYR A 417 3.56 19.37 -0.99
C TYR A 417 2.53 18.57 -1.79
N ALA A 418 3.02 17.88 -2.85
CA ALA A 418 2.26 16.89 -3.59
C ALA A 418 3.05 15.58 -3.71
N ILE A 419 2.40 14.44 -3.47
CA ILE A 419 2.93 13.09 -3.64
C ILE A 419 2.07 12.28 -4.60
N THR A 420 2.54 11.11 -5.04
CA THR A 420 1.70 10.21 -5.85
C THR A 420 0.77 9.38 -4.97
N VAL A 421 -0.33 8.86 -5.57
CA VAL A 421 -1.25 7.95 -4.88
C VAL A 421 -0.51 6.74 -4.31
N HIS A 422 0.41 6.13 -5.07
CA HIS A 422 1.23 5.01 -4.58
C HIS A 422 2.06 5.37 -3.34
N LYS A 423 2.65 6.58 -3.30
CA LYS A 423 3.41 7.04 -2.13
C LYS A 423 2.55 7.42 -0.93
N SER A 424 1.24 7.54 -1.12
CA SER A 424 0.29 7.80 -0.02
C SER A 424 -0.27 6.51 0.61
N GLN A 425 0.00 5.34 0.04
CA GLN A 425 -0.43 4.06 0.61
C GLN A 425 0.14 3.89 2.03
N GLY A 426 -0.63 3.27 2.92
CA GLY A 426 -0.31 3.14 4.34
C GLY A 426 -0.38 4.45 5.14
N SER A 427 -0.77 5.57 4.50
CA SER A 427 -0.87 6.90 5.12
C SER A 427 -2.29 7.42 5.11
N GLU A 428 -2.63 8.27 6.08
CA GLU A 428 -3.87 9.03 6.10
C GLU A 428 -3.59 10.48 6.47
N TYR A 429 -4.42 11.40 5.96
CA TYR A 429 -4.30 12.83 6.16
C TYR A 429 -5.64 13.42 6.54
N GLY A 430 -5.67 14.48 7.33
CA GLY A 430 -6.91 15.18 7.65
C GLY A 430 -7.58 15.76 6.41
N VAL A 431 -6.80 16.41 5.54
CA VAL A 431 -7.28 17.01 4.29
C VAL A 431 -6.50 16.47 3.10
N VAL A 432 -7.21 15.95 2.10
CA VAL A 432 -6.63 15.47 0.85
C VAL A 432 -7.14 16.28 -0.33
N ILE A 433 -6.22 16.82 -1.12
CA ILE A 433 -6.51 17.53 -2.37
C ILE A 433 -6.10 16.64 -3.54
N ILE A 434 -7.03 16.32 -4.43
CA ILE A 434 -6.80 15.39 -5.54
C ILE A 434 -6.97 16.15 -6.87
N PRO A 435 -5.87 16.48 -7.59
CA PRO A 435 -5.97 16.90 -8.98
C PRO A 435 -6.45 15.73 -9.84
N PHE A 436 -7.51 15.92 -10.65
CA PHE A 436 -8.08 14.83 -11.43
C PHE A 436 -8.58 15.32 -12.81
N VAL A 437 -7.70 15.20 -13.82
CA VAL A 437 -7.91 15.75 -15.17
C VAL A 437 -7.67 14.70 -16.26
N PRO A 438 -8.28 14.85 -17.48
CA PRO A 438 -8.15 13.87 -18.57
C PRO A 438 -6.71 13.57 -18.99
N ARG A 439 -5.79 14.48 -18.73
CA ARG A 439 -4.37 14.37 -19.08
C ARG A 439 -3.65 13.21 -18.37
N TYR A 440 -4.22 12.67 -17.31
CA TYR A 440 -3.69 11.48 -16.63
C TYR A 440 -3.86 10.17 -17.43
N GLY A 441 -4.64 10.20 -18.53
CA GLY A 441 -4.72 9.10 -19.49
C GLY A 441 -5.08 7.75 -18.86
N GLY A 442 -4.18 6.77 -19.00
CA GLY A 442 -4.35 5.42 -18.45
C GLY A 442 -4.35 5.32 -16.92
N MET A 443 -3.89 6.39 -16.22
CA MET A 443 -3.96 6.43 -14.75
C MET A 443 -5.36 6.77 -14.22
N LEU A 444 -6.33 7.07 -15.09
CA LEU A 444 -7.72 7.29 -14.68
C LEU A 444 -8.43 5.94 -14.47
N GLN A 445 -8.16 5.33 -13.32
CA GLN A 445 -8.64 4.01 -12.93
C GLN A 445 -9.40 4.10 -11.60
N ARG A 446 -10.35 3.16 -11.40
CA ARG A 446 -11.23 3.11 -10.24
C ARG A 446 -10.47 2.94 -8.93
N ASN A 447 -9.59 1.95 -8.86
CA ASN A 447 -8.78 1.65 -7.69
C ASN A 447 -7.84 2.81 -7.32
N LEU A 448 -7.33 3.55 -8.30
CA LEU A 448 -6.47 4.73 -8.04
C LEU A 448 -7.27 5.87 -7.41
N LEU A 449 -8.46 6.19 -7.95
CA LEU A 449 -9.33 7.21 -7.38
C LEU A 449 -9.85 6.78 -6.00
N TYR A 450 -10.25 5.53 -5.84
CA TYR A 450 -10.65 4.93 -4.57
C TYR A 450 -9.53 5.07 -3.52
N THR A 451 -8.31 4.64 -3.85
CA THR A 451 -7.16 4.73 -2.94
C THR A 451 -6.87 6.18 -2.55
N ALA A 452 -6.93 7.13 -3.50
CA ALA A 452 -6.68 8.53 -3.21
C ALA A 452 -7.74 9.13 -2.25
N VAL A 453 -9.02 8.85 -2.48
CA VAL A 453 -10.13 9.33 -1.64
C VAL A 453 -10.05 8.74 -0.23
N THR A 454 -9.71 7.46 -0.12
CA THR A 454 -9.61 6.76 1.17
C THR A 454 -8.42 7.20 2.04
N ARG A 455 -7.53 8.03 1.52
CA ARG A 455 -6.44 8.64 2.32
C ARG A 455 -6.91 9.78 3.20
N ALA A 456 -8.13 10.27 3.04
CA ALA A 456 -8.65 11.39 3.82
C ALA A 456 -9.38 10.93 5.08
N LYS A 457 -9.09 11.62 6.20
CA LYS A 457 -9.80 11.42 7.48
C LYS A 457 -11.00 12.36 7.63
N ARG A 458 -10.86 13.62 7.22
CA ARG A 458 -11.84 14.69 7.47
C ARG A 458 -12.37 15.34 6.20
N LYS A 459 -11.52 15.51 5.17
CA LYS A 459 -11.90 16.26 3.99
C LYS A 459 -11.21 15.80 2.72
N VAL A 460 -11.99 15.62 1.67
CA VAL A 460 -11.52 15.40 0.29
C VAL A 460 -11.94 16.57 -0.58
N ILE A 461 -11.00 17.09 -1.37
CA ILE A 461 -11.25 18.12 -2.36
C ILE A 461 -10.71 17.65 -3.71
N ILE A 462 -11.59 17.30 -4.62
CA ILE A 462 -11.19 16.93 -5.99
C ILE A 462 -11.17 18.20 -6.84
N VAL A 463 -10.04 18.51 -7.46
CA VAL A 463 -9.86 19.62 -8.39
C VAL A 463 -9.67 19.07 -9.80
N GLY A 464 -10.69 19.17 -10.65
CA GLY A 464 -10.60 18.48 -11.93
C GLY A 464 -11.80 18.62 -12.85
N THR A 465 -12.02 17.58 -13.66
CA THR A 465 -13.15 17.52 -14.58
C THR A 465 -14.04 16.32 -14.27
N THR A 466 -15.34 16.48 -14.44
CA THR A 466 -16.32 15.39 -14.29
C THR A 466 -16.00 14.23 -15.22
N SER A 467 -15.57 14.51 -16.45
CA SER A 467 -15.21 13.47 -17.43
C SER A 467 -14.01 12.60 -17.01
N ALA A 468 -13.04 13.16 -16.27
CA ALA A 468 -11.93 12.37 -15.72
C ALA A 468 -12.41 11.44 -14.62
N ILE A 469 -13.29 11.91 -13.73
CA ILE A 469 -13.87 11.10 -12.66
C ILE A 469 -14.75 9.99 -13.26
N GLU A 470 -15.64 10.31 -14.22
CA GLU A 470 -16.46 9.32 -14.92
C GLU A 470 -15.62 8.23 -15.58
N ARG A 471 -14.54 8.63 -16.26
CA ARG A 471 -13.62 7.69 -16.89
C ARG A 471 -13.00 6.77 -15.84
N ALA A 472 -12.49 7.31 -14.74
CA ALA A 472 -11.87 6.52 -13.70
C ALA A 472 -12.85 5.54 -13.06
N VAL A 473 -14.05 6.00 -12.70
CA VAL A 473 -15.10 5.17 -12.09
C VAL A 473 -15.51 4.00 -13.02
N ARG A 474 -15.55 4.22 -14.33
CA ARG A 474 -15.89 3.18 -15.31
C ARG A 474 -14.73 2.26 -15.66
N THR A 475 -13.49 2.72 -15.51
CA THR A 475 -12.32 1.91 -15.84
C THR A 475 -12.01 0.97 -14.69
N VAL A 476 -12.43 -0.28 -14.86
CA VAL A 476 -12.01 -1.39 -14.00
C VAL A 476 -10.77 -1.95 -14.66
N ASN A 477 -9.68 -1.90 -13.94
CA ASN A 477 -8.33 -2.33 -14.31
C ASN A 477 -7.63 -1.62 -15.46
N GLY A 478 -6.42 -1.60 -15.34
CA GLY A 478 -5.41 -1.69 -16.30
C GLY A 478 -4.41 -2.76 -15.99
N ASP A 479 -4.42 -3.28 -14.81
CA ASP A 479 -3.38 -4.19 -14.39
C ASP A 479 -3.92 -5.63 -14.36
N GLU A 480 -4.22 -6.20 -15.55
CA GLU A 480 -4.18 -7.66 -15.69
C GLU A 480 -2.74 -8.08 -15.39
N ARG A 481 -2.52 -8.56 -14.17
CA ARG A 481 -1.27 -9.17 -13.78
C ARG A 481 -1.33 -10.65 -14.12
N TYR A 482 -0.39 -11.08 -14.93
CA TYR A 482 -0.21 -12.50 -15.16
C TYR A 482 0.47 -13.10 -13.95
N THR A 483 -0.29 -13.92 -13.23
CA THR A 483 0.12 -14.73 -12.08
C THR A 483 -0.68 -16.02 -12.15
N LEU A 484 -0.13 -17.13 -11.69
CA LEU A 484 -0.84 -18.39 -11.52
C LEU A 484 -0.95 -18.79 -10.03
N PHE A 485 -0.73 -17.85 -9.14
CA PHE A 485 -0.78 -18.08 -7.69
C PHE A 485 -2.14 -18.66 -7.25
N LYS A 486 -3.23 -18.05 -7.69
CA LYS A 486 -4.60 -18.52 -7.44
C LYS A 486 -4.83 -19.94 -7.99
N GLU A 487 -4.46 -20.17 -9.23
CA GLU A 487 -4.65 -21.44 -9.93
C GLU A 487 -3.85 -22.57 -9.26
N ARG A 488 -2.64 -22.27 -8.77
CA ARG A 488 -1.80 -23.19 -7.99
C ARG A 488 -2.42 -23.50 -6.62
N LEU A 489 -3.00 -22.51 -5.94
CA LEU A 489 -3.73 -22.74 -4.69
C LEU A 489 -4.90 -23.69 -4.89
N GLN A 490 -5.64 -23.53 -5.98
CA GLN A 490 -6.75 -24.38 -6.37
C GLN A 490 -6.34 -25.76 -6.90
N GLY A 491 -5.04 -26.04 -7.05
CA GLY A 491 -4.52 -27.29 -7.62
C GLY A 491 -4.81 -27.47 -9.11
N ARG A 492 -5.00 -26.35 -9.84
CA ARG A 492 -5.27 -26.36 -11.29
C ARG A 492 -4.03 -26.25 -12.15
N CYS A 493 -2.89 -25.91 -11.56
CA CYS A 493 -1.58 -25.91 -12.21
C CYS A 493 -0.63 -26.82 -11.44
N ASP A 494 0.35 -27.39 -12.14
CA ASP A 494 1.45 -28.11 -11.51
C ASP A 494 2.25 -27.16 -10.60
N SER A 495 2.53 -27.66 -9.39
CA SER A 495 3.36 -27.00 -8.39
C SER A 495 4.84 -27.13 -8.74
#